data_a9bd27bd9252e07ec571c6c0aad02a94
#
_entry.id   a9bd27bd9252e07ec571c6c0aad02a94
#
_cell.length_a   1.000
_cell.length_b   1.000
_cell.length_c   1.000
_cell.angle_alpha   90.00
_cell.angle_beta   90.00
_cell.angle_gamma   90.00
#
_symmetry.space_group_name_H-M   'P 1'
#
loop_
_entity.id
_entity.type
_entity.pdbx_description
1 polymer ?
#
loop_
_entity_poly.entity_id
_entity_poly.type
_entity_poly.pdbx_seq_one_letter_code
_entity_poly.pdbx_strand_id
1 'polypeptide(L)'
;MNKILSFSFLLLLTLTIHSCDKTKDAEVDFKVINEGIKKFYAPDKRVAVYNIELVSKNGIIEIVGESDKPEALDSLHAFLNSNEIPFKDHSVLLPDSSVGNTLMAVVNNSVANIRSQARHSGELATQALLGTELKVLKIKGSFYRVQTPDHYISWVDHGGVTLMNPKEFKTWHNSQKVIYTKPSGYIYEYMSDELYKIGDIVLGAQLKLIEDVGAFYKVSYPDKRTGYLKKSECELYGSWINKLDPSGTLVELYAKDLMGSPYLWGGTSSKGMDCSGFTKTVYLMNGYIIPRDASQQIMAGKDIDPKIEFSNLEKGDLMFFGTKATDSTRQRVTHVGIWLGNDRGEFIHSASRVKMGSINPNSPYYDKGNTNRYLGSRRYLDQKDKMLINLKEENAEKIIKT
;
A
#
# COMPACT_ATOMS: atom_id res chain seq x y z
N MET A 1 20.38 -12.76 -16.85
CA MET A 1 21.84 -12.50 -16.99
C MET A 1 22.24 -11.54 -15.87
N ASN A 2 22.97 -12.09 -14.95
CA ASN A 2 23.46 -11.61 -13.67
C ASN A 2 23.70 -10.11 -13.49
N LYS A 3 22.99 -9.50 -12.54
CA LYS A 3 23.44 -8.29 -11.84
C LYS A 3 24.00 -8.66 -10.47
N ILE A 4 25.14 -9.32 -10.48
CA ILE A 4 26.11 -9.24 -9.39
C ILE A 4 26.87 -7.95 -9.65
N LEU A 5 26.38 -6.85 -9.19
CA LEU A 5 27.11 -5.59 -9.21
C LEU A 5 27.22 -5.08 -7.79
N SER A 6 28.41 -5.33 -7.29
CA SER A 6 29.22 -4.43 -6.46
C SER A 6 28.73 -4.14 -5.06
N PHE A 7 28.87 -5.15 -4.22
CA PHE A 7 28.97 -4.97 -2.75
C PHE A 7 30.36 -4.41 -2.33
N SER A 8 31.14 -3.91 -3.31
CA SER A 8 32.54 -3.46 -3.09
C SER A 8 32.67 -2.05 -2.49
N PHE A 9 31.56 -1.37 -2.13
CA PHE A 9 31.64 -0.01 -1.59
C PHE A 9 31.32 0.10 -0.10
N LEU A 10 31.16 -1.00 0.60
CA LEU A 10 30.76 -0.95 2.02
C LEU A 10 31.74 -1.62 2.98
N LEU A 11 33.03 -1.70 2.72
CA LEU A 11 33.94 -2.11 3.80
C LEU A 11 35.38 -1.80 3.49
N LEU A 12 35.72 -0.52 3.52
CA LEU A 12 37.11 -0.11 3.90
C LEU A 12 37.04 0.62 5.24
N LEU A 13 36.65 -0.11 6.27
CA LEU A 13 37.01 0.27 7.65
C LEU A 13 38.13 -0.66 8.09
N THR A 14 39.37 -0.18 7.94
CA THR A 14 40.56 -0.85 8.44
C THR A 14 40.46 -1.01 9.95
N LEU A 15 40.21 -2.26 10.39
CA LEU A 15 40.28 -2.68 11.78
C LEU A 15 41.77 -2.66 12.23
N THR A 16 42.18 -1.64 12.95
CA THR A 16 43.39 -1.72 13.80
C THR A 16 43.02 -2.45 15.09
N ILE A 17 43.37 -3.72 15.16
CA ILE A 17 43.15 -4.57 16.32
C ILE A 17 44.17 -4.15 17.40
N HIS A 18 43.71 -3.45 18.45
CA HIS A 18 44.41 -3.40 19.73
C HIS A 18 43.65 -4.26 20.72
N SER A 19 44.33 -5.31 21.16
CA SER A 19 43.85 -6.31 22.13
C SER A 19 43.54 -5.67 23.49
N CYS A 20 42.27 -5.61 23.84
CA CYS A 20 41.71 -5.86 25.18
C CYS A 20 40.19 -5.55 25.14
N ASP A 21 39.41 -6.56 25.45
CA ASP A 21 37.95 -6.54 25.53
C ASP A 21 37.19 -6.81 24.22
N LYS A 22 37.45 -7.96 23.60
CA LYS A 22 36.84 -8.43 22.36
C LYS A 22 35.30 -8.54 22.40
N THR A 23 34.66 -8.55 23.55
CA THR A 23 33.21 -8.80 23.65
C THR A 23 32.36 -7.55 23.48
N LYS A 24 32.82 -6.39 23.96
CA LYS A 24 32.07 -5.12 23.82
C LYS A 24 32.18 -4.50 22.43
N ASP A 25 33.38 -4.52 21.86
CA ASP A 25 33.60 -3.98 20.49
C ASP A 25 32.94 -4.85 19.43
N ALA A 26 32.93 -6.19 19.61
CA ALA A 26 32.20 -7.11 18.74
C ALA A 26 30.68 -6.90 18.81
N GLU A 27 30.11 -6.62 19.98
CA GLU A 27 28.66 -6.40 20.14
C GLU A 27 28.18 -5.09 19.47
N VAL A 28 29.00 -4.04 19.50
CA VAL A 28 28.75 -2.79 18.79
C VAL A 28 28.80 -2.99 17.27
N ASP A 29 29.76 -3.74 16.76
CA ASP A 29 29.92 -4.03 15.34
C ASP A 29 28.73 -4.85 14.80
N PHE A 30 28.25 -5.84 15.53
CA PHE A 30 27.06 -6.62 15.13
C PHE A 30 25.81 -5.75 15.03
N LYS A 31 25.60 -4.83 15.94
CA LYS A 31 24.45 -3.92 15.89
C LYS A 31 24.52 -3.02 14.66
N VAL A 32 25.68 -2.45 14.38
CA VAL A 32 25.90 -1.58 13.21
C VAL A 32 25.66 -2.34 11.91
N ILE A 33 26.18 -3.58 11.79
CA ILE A 33 25.99 -4.42 10.62
C ILE A 33 24.53 -4.78 10.44
N ASN A 34 23.86 -5.23 11.49
CA ASN A 34 22.44 -5.61 11.44
C ASN A 34 21.53 -4.43 11.07
N GLU A 35 21.80 -3.24 11.64
CA GLU A 35 21.10 -2.01 11.25
C GLU A 35 21.42 -1.58 9.81
N GLY A 36 22.64 -1.78 9.34
CA GLY A 36 23.04 -1.55 7.94
C GLY A 36 22.27 -2.43 6.97
N ILE A 37 22.17 -3.73 7.25
CA ILE A 37 21.38 -4.69 6.46
C ILE A 37 19.92 -4.28 6.46
N LYS A 38 19.36 -3.98 7.63
CA LYS A 38 17.98 -3.50 7.77
C LYS A 38 17.72 -2.26 6.92
N LYS A 39 18.60 -1.27 6.99
CA LYS A 39 18.47 -0.02 6.25
C LYS A 39 18.54 -0.22 4.74
N PHE A 40 19.29 -1.21 4.28
CA PHE A 40 19.43 -1.52 2.85
C PHE A 40 18.25 -2.33 2.30
N TYR A 41 17.86 -3.43 2.97
CA TYR A 41 16.85 -4.37 2.46
C TYR A 41 15.43 -4.06 2.94
N ALA A 42 15.26 -3.45 4.11
CA ALA A 42 13.97 -3.16 4.73
C ALA A 42 13.92 -1.75 5.35
N PRO A 43 14.20 -0.68 4.55
CA PRO A 43 14.27 0.69 5.05
C PRO A 43 12.93 1.22 5.56
N ASP A 44 11.82 0.65 5.09
CA ASP A 44 10.46 1.00 5.51
C ASP A 44 9.74 -0.24 6.05
N LYS A 45 9.56 -0.28 7.37
CA LYS A 45 8.88 -1.37 8.09
C LYS A 45 7.41 -1.58 7.70
N ARG A 46 6.83 -0.64 6.95
CA ARG A 46 5.43 -0.74 6.47
C ARG A 46 5.31 -1.65 5.26
N VAL A 47 6.39 -1.82 4.49
CA VAL A 47 6.40 -2.59 3.23
C VAL A 47 7.43 -3.72 3.20
N ALA A 48 8.21 -3.84 4.26
CA ALA A 48 9.19 -4.91 4.43
C ALA A 48 9.31 -5.30 5.91
N VAL A 49 9.61 -6.57 6.17
CA VAL A 49 9.84 -7.10 7.50
C VAL A 49 11.31 -7.47 7.66
N TYR A 50 11.97 -6.85 8.61
CA TYR A 50 13.28 -7.27 9.10
C TYR A 50 13.36 -6.95 10.59
N ASN A 51 12.94 -7.92 11.41
CA ASN A 51 12.92 -7.85 12.87
C ASN A 51 13.89 -8.91 13.41
N ILE A 52 15.16 -8.81 12.99
CA ILE A 52 16.23 -9.73 13.38
C ILE A 52 17.00 -9.12 14.54
N GLU A 53 17.23 -9.93 15.57
CA GLU A 53 18.10 -9.64 16.71
C GLU A 53 19.25 -10.63 16.74
N LEU A 54 20.42 -10.15 17.11
CA LEU A 54 21.66 -10.93 17.27
C LEU A 54 21.97 -11.01 18.76
N VAL A 55 21.88 -12.22 19.32
CA VAL A 55 22.09 -12.44 20.76
C VAL A 55 23.36 -13.27 20.95
N SER A 56 24.38 -12.71 21.63
CA SER A 56 25.60 -13.44 21.95
C SER A 56 25.39 -14.35 23.16
N LYS A 57 25.63 -15.65 22.98
CA LYS A 57 25.60 -16.67 24.06
C LYS A 57 26.82 -17.57 23.98
N ASN A 58 27.65 -17.55 25.00
CA ASN A 58 28.83 -18.41 25.09
C ASN A 58 29.75 -18.32 23.84
N GLY A 59 29.91 -17.14 23.27
CA GLY A 59 30.73 -16.90 22.08
C GLY A 59 30.08 -17.34 20.75
N ILE A 60 28.81 -17.75 20.75
CA ILE A 60 28.03 -18.09 19.57
C ILE A 60 26.95 -17.01 19.39
N ILE A 61 26.77 -16.51 18.17
CA ILE A 61 25.69 -15.60 17.84
C ILE A 61 24.41 -16.38 17.53
N GLU A 62 23.34 -16.15 18.29
CA GLU A 62 22.01 -16.65 17.96
C GLU A 62 21.29 -15.57 17.13
N ILE A 63 20.88 -15.91 15.90
CA ILE A 63 20.05 -15.07 15.03
C ILE A 63 18.61 -15.43 15.35
N VAL A 64 17.82 -14.46 15.85
CA VAL A 64 16.42 -14.67 16.22
C VAL A 64 15.54 -13.60 15.59
N GLY A 65 14.25 -13.95 15.33
CA GLY A 65 13.29 -13.00 14.77
C GLY A 65 12.71 -13.43 13.44
N GLU A 66 12.28 -12.47 12.62
CA GLU A 66 11.62 -12.77 11.35
C GLU A 66 11.95 -11.75 10.25
N SER A 67 11.97 -12.22 9.00
CA SER A 67 12.19 -11.38 7.80
C SER A 67 11.35 -11.90 6.62
N ASP A 68 10.89 -10.97 5.75
CA ASP A 68 10.33 -11.30 4.43
C ASP A 68 11.37 -11.10 3.30
N LYS A 69 12.64 -10.83 3.68
CA LYS A 69 13.75 -10.56 2.78
C LYS A 69 14.81 -11.65 2.91
N PRO A 70 14.77 -12.72 2.10
CA PRO A 70 15.80 -13.75 2.13
C PRO A 70 17.19 -13.18 1.86
N GLU A 71 17.33 -12.22 0.95
CA GLU A 71 18.61 -11.61 0.59
C GLU A 71 19.25 -10.86 1.78
N ALA A 72 18.44 -10.38 2.73
CA ALA A 72 18.93 -9.75 3.95
C ALA A 72 19.54 -10.78 4.91
N LEU A 73 18.92 -11.96 5.04
CA LEU A 73 19.47 -13.07 5.84
C LEU A 73 20.73 -13.63 5.18
N ASP A 74 20.72 -13.82 3.85
CA ASP A 74 21.90 -14.27 3.10
C ASP A 74 23.09 -13.31 3.31
N SER A 75 22.84 -12.00 3.29
CA SER A 75 23.87 -10.99 3.53
C SER A 75 24.41 -11.04 4.97
N LEU A 76 23.54 -11.30 5.96
CA LEU A 76 23.95 -11.47 7.35
C LEU A 76 24.81 -12.74 7.52
N HIS A 77 24.38 -13.87 6.95
CA HIS A 77 25.13 -15.12 6.98
C HIS A 77 26.50 -14.98 6.29
N ALA A 78 26.54 -14.35 5.12
CA ALA A 78 27.79 -14.10 4.41
C ALA A 78 28.77 -13.28 5.24
N PHE A 79 28.28 -12.23 5.95
CA PHE A 79 29.10 -11.45 6.85
C PHE A 79 29.66 -12.26 8.02
N LEU A 80 28.83 -13.06 8.71
CA LEU A 80 29.24 -13.88 9.83
C LEU A 80 30.28 -14.93 9.41
N ASN A 81 30.04 -15.62 8.28
CA ASN A 81 30.93 -16.62 7.73
C ASN A 81 32.30 -16.03 7.31
N SER A 82 32.30 -14.88 6.63
CA SER A 82 33.55 -14.23 6.17
C SER A 82 34.43 -13.70 7.31
N ASN A 83 33.83 -13.49 8.48
CA ASN A 83 34.56 -13.08 9.69
C ASN A 83 34.79 -14.25 10.67
N GLU A 84 34.53 -15.50 10.26
CA GLU A 84 34.72 -16.69 11.06
C GLU A 84 33.95 -16.68 12.39
N ILE A 85 32.78 -16.01 12.44
CA ILE A 85 31.97 -15.86 13.63
C ILE A 85 30.99 -17.02 13.71
N PRO A 86 31.05 -17.86 14.77
CA PRO A 86 30.13 -18.96 14.93
C PRO A 86 28.71 -18.45 15.23
N PHE A 87 27.72 -18.97 14.50
CA PHE A 87 26.33 -18.60 14.70
C PHE A 87 25.37 -19.80 14.62
N LYS A 88 24.16 -19.60 15.18
CA LYS A 88 23.01 -20.45 15.03
C LYS A 88 21.85 -19.62 14.53
N ASP A 89 21.23 -20.03 13.43
CA ASP A 89 20.07 -19.33 12.88
C ASP A 89 18.77 -19.96 13.37
N HIS A 90 18.00 -19.17 14.10
CA HIS A 90 16.64 -19.44 14.56
C HIS A 90 15.65 -18.43 13.98
N SER A 91 16.07 -17.66 12.97
CA SER A 91 15.19 -16.72 12.31
C SER A 91 14.11 -17.41 11.48
N VAL A 92 13.00 -16.73 11.29
CA VAL A 92 11.87 -17.21 10.51
C VAL A 92 11.76 -16.40 9.23
N LEU A 93 11.87 -17.08 8.08
CA LEU A 93 11.57 -16.47 6.79
C LEU A 93 10.06 -16.49 6.55
N LEU A 94 9.51 -15.32 6.23
CA LEU A 94 8.09 -15.15 5.89
C LEU A 94 7.84 -15.41 4.38
N PRO A 95 6.73 -16.09 4.03
CA PRO A 95 5.65 -16.62 4.88
C PRO A 95 6.13 -17.75 5.81
N ASP A 96 5.69 -17.71 7.08
CA ASP A 96 6.05 -18.74 8.04
C ASP A 96 5.20 -20.02 7.90
N SER A 97 5.58 -21.08 8.64
CA SER A 97 4.91 -22.39 8.58
C SER A 97 3.43 -22.36 9.00
N SER A 98 2.97 -21.35 9.73
CA SER A 98 1.57 -21.23 10.14
C SER A 98 0.61 -21.03 8.96
N VAL A 99 1.12 -20.53 7.83
CA VAL A 99 0.34 -20.27 6.62
C VAL A 99 0.05 -21.55 5.83
N GLY A 100 0.91 -22.57 5.92
CA GLY A 100 0.77 -23.81 5.17
C GLY A 100 0.68 -23.56 3.66
N ASN A 101 -0.37 -24.10 3.02
CA ASN A 101 -0.61 -23.97 1.58
C ASN A 101 -1.51 -22.76 1.21
N THR A 102 -1.92 -21.95 2.18
CA THR A 102 -2.86 -20.82 1.94
C THR A 102 -2.13 -19.48 1.88
N LEU A 103 -1.17 -19.37 0.96
CA LEU A 103 -0.31 -18.19 0.80
C LEU A 103 -1.04 -16.94 0.31
N MET A 104 -2.29 -17.07 -0.11
CA MET A 104 -3.10 -15.97 -0.64
C MET A 104 -4.45 -15.90 0.07
N ALA A 105 -4.96 -14.69 0.18
CA ALA A 105 -6.31 -14.40 0.65
C ALA A 105 -6.98 -13.38 -0.27
N VAL A 106 -8.30 -13.35 -0.28
CA VAL A 106 -9.08 -12.34 -1.00
C VAL A 106 -10.08 -11.72 -0.03
N VAL A 107 -10.17 -10.41 -0.04
CA VAL A 107 -11.12 -9.66 0.81
C VAL A 107 -12.55 -10.02 0.46
N ASN A 108 -13.36 -10.42 1.45
CA ASN A 108 -14.72 -10.94 1.29
C ASN A 108 -15.84 -10.06 1.88
N ASN A 109 -15.50 -8.99 2.56
CA ASN A 109 -16.43 -7.93 2.98
C ASN A 109 -16.20 -6.65 2.15
N SER A 110 -17.09 -5.68 2.23
CA SER A 110 -16.96 -4.45 1.41
C SER A 110 -15.64 -3.73 1.63
N VAL A 111 -15.16 -3.71 2.88
CA VAL A 111 -13.90 -3.09 3.29
C VAL A 111 -13.30 -3.86 4.47
N ALA A 112 -12.16 -4.50 4.28
CA ALA A 112 -11.43 -5.15 5.35
C ALA A 112 -10.52 -4.15 6.08
N ASN A 113 -10.64 -4.07 7.40
CA ASN A 113 -9.78 -3.25 8.24
C ASN A 113 -8.45 -3.96 8.49
N ILE A 114 -7.36 -3.34 8.09
CA ILE A 114 -6.00 -3.84 8.28
C ILE A 114 -5.33 -3.00 9.38
N ARG A 115 -4.89 -3.66 10.46
CA ARG A 115 -4.48 -3.03 11.71
C ARG A 115 -3.00 -3.22 12.00
N SER A 116 -2.43 -2.29 12.76
CA SER A 116 -1.02 -2.32 13.18
C SER A 116 -0.66 -3.53 14.06
N GLN A 117 -1.65 -4.16 14.68
CA GLN A 117 -1.47 -5.31 15.58
C GLN A 117 -2.57 -6.35 15.36
N ALA A 118 -2.29 -7.62 15.67
CA ALA A 118 -3.22 -8.75 15.60
C ALA A 118 -4.29 -8.69 16.71
N ARG A 119 -5.11 -7.63 16.73
CA ARG A 119 -6.22 -7.42 17.67
C ARG A 119 -7.17 -6.35 17.16
N HIS A 120 -8.46 -6.43 17.53
CA HIS A 120 -9.49 -5.48 17.09
C HIS A 120 -9.24 -4.03 17.59
N SER A 121 -8.61 -3.85 18.74
CA SER A 121 -8.24 -2.53 19.30
C SER A 121 -6.91 -1.98 18.73
N GLY A 122 -6.26 -2.70 17.80
CA GLY A 122 -5.08 -2.19 17.09
C GLY A 122 -5.45 -0.98 16.23
N GLU A 123 -4.53 -0.02 16.12
CA GLU A 123 -4.69 1.14 15.25
C GLU A 123 -4.98 0.70 13.81
N LEU A 124 -5.94 1.36 13.14
CA LEU A 124 -6.21 1.14 11.72
C LEU A 124 -5.02 1.67 10.91
N ALA A 125 -4.32 0.79 10.22
CA ALA A 125 -3.15 1.11 9.42
C ALA A 125 -3.52 1.41 7.96
N THR A 126 -4.41 0.57 7.40
CA THR A 126 -4.96 0.72 6.05
C THR A 126 -6.25 -0.09 5.92
N GLN A 127 -6.89 -0.01 4.77
CA GLN A 127 -8.03 -0.86 4.41
C GLN A 127 -7.78 -1.51 3.05
N ALA A 128 -8.44 -2.65 2.81
CA ALA A 128 -8.50 -3.28 1.50
C ALA A 128 -9.97 -3.52 1.09
N LEU A 129 -10.28 -3.27 -0.17
CA LEU A 129 -11.63 -3.34 -0.72
C LEU A 129 -12.01 -4.77 -1.09
N LEU A 130 -13.29 -5.07 -1.13
CA LEU A 130 -13.85 -6.36 -1.59
C LEU A 130 -13.17 -6.80 -2.90
N GLY A 131 -12.71 -8.04 -2.94
CA GLY A 131 -12.04 -8.63 -4.09
C GLY A 131 -10.53 -8.35 -4.17
N THR A 132 -9.97 -7.49 -3.30
CA THR A 132 -8.52 -7.27 -3.24
C THR A 132 -7.78 -8.55 -2.87
N GLU A 133 -6.77 -8.90 -3.67
CA GLU A 133 -5.88 -10.04 -3.45
C GLU A 133 -4.77 -9.65 -2.47
N LEU A 134 -4.51 -10.49 -1.47
CA LEU A 134 -3.56 -10.25 -0.39
C LEU A 134 -2.60 -11.44 -0.29
N LYS A 135 -1.30 -11.18 -0.15
CA LYS A 135 -0.33 -12.21 0.20
C LYS A 135 -0.39 -12.44 1.72
N VAL A 136 -0.49 -13.70 2.15
CA VAL A 136 -0.51 -14.06 3.57
C VAL A 136 0.90 -14.42 4.01
N LEU A 137 1.40 -13.75 5.06
CA LEU A 137 2.75 -13.91 5.58
C LEU A 137 2.81 -14.71 6.88
N LYS A 138 1.76 -14.62 7.71
CA LYS A 138 1.72 -15.26 9.03
C LYS A 138 0.28 -15.34 9.55
N ILE A 139 -0.03 -16.40 10.29
CA ILE A 139 -1.31 -16.58 11.00
C ILE A 139 -1.04 -16.49 12.51
N LYS A 140 -1.82 -15.64 13.20
CA LYS A 140 -1.76 -15.48 14.67
C LYS A 140 -3.17 -15.41 15.24
N GLY A 141 -3.65 -16.53 15.77
CA GLY A 141 -5.04 -16.64 16.25
C GLY A 141 -6.04 -16.37 15.13
N SER A 142 -6.94 -15.40 15.34
CA SER A 142 -7.94 -14.95 14.35
C SER A 142 -7.44 -13.84 13.43
N PHE A 143 -6.15 -13.53 13.41
CA PHE A 143 -5.57 -12.51 12.55
C PHE A 143 -4.54 -13.07 11.60
N TYR A 144 -4.53 -12.53 10.38
CA TYR A 144 -3.54 -12.83 9.34
C TYR A 144 -2.67 -11.62 9.09
N ARG A 145 -1.35 -11.80 9.12
CA ARG A 145 -0.43 -10.77 8.63
C ARG A 145 -0.41 -10.86 7.12
N VAL A 146 -0.80 -9.79 6.48
CA VAL A 146 -0.96 -9.75 5.02
C VAL A 146 -0.15 -8.62 4.41
N GLN A 147 0.17 -8.78 3.11
CA GLN A 147 0.71 -7.74 2.27
C GLN A 147 -0.32 -7.38 1.20
N THR A 148 -0.66 -6.10 1.13
CA THR A 148 -1.57 -5.53 0.12
C THR A 148 -0.85 -5.30 -1.22
N PRO A 149 -1.57 -5.05 -2.33
CA PRO A 149 -0.95 -4.80 -3.64
C PRO A 149 0.05 -3.64 -3.67
N ASP A 150 -0.14 -2.60 -2.84
CA ASP A 150 0.82 -1.50 -2.63
C ASP A 150 1.94 -1.86 -1.66
N HIS A 151 2.15 -3.15 -1.43
CA HIS A 151 3.16 -3.76 -0.56
C HIS A 151 3.02 -3.47 0.94
N TYR A 152 1.96 -2.82 1.40
CA TYR A 152 1.77 -2.51 2.81
C TYR A 152 1.54 -3.80 3.63
N ILE A 153 2.28 -3.97 4.74
CA ILE A 153 2.25 -5.19 5.56
C ILE A 153 1.61 -4.87 6.91
N SER A 154 0.48 -5.52 7.22
CA SER A 154 -0.15 -5.40 8.54
C SER A 154 -1.14 -6.55 8.78
N TRP A 155 -2.05 -6.44 9.78
CA TRP A 155 -2.87 -7.52 10.27
C TRP A 155 -4.35 -7.33 9.90
N VAL A 156 -4.95 -8.32 9.25
CA VAL A 156 -6.39 -8.38 8.95
C VAL A 156 -7.07 -9.43 9.81
N ASP A 157 -8.31 -9.17 10.22
CA ASP A 157 -9.17 -10.15 10.86
C ASP A 157 -9.61 -11.24 9.88
N HIS A 158 -9.65 -12.50 10.32
CA HIS A 158 -10.05 -13.65 9.51
C HIS A 158 -11.44 -13.52 8.89
N GLY A 159 -12.37 -12.83 9.57
CA GLY A 159 -13.73 -12.59 9.05
C GLY A 159 -13.79 -11.63 7.86
N GLY A 160 -12.71 -10.86 7.61
CA GLY A 160 -12.63 -9.92 6.48
C GLY A 160 -12.11 -10.51 5.18
N VAL A 161 -11.60 -11.74 5.20
CA VAL A 161 -10.92 -12.36 4.06
C VAL A 161 -11.22 -13.83 3.93
N THR A 162 -11.10 -14.37 2.72
CA THR A 162 -11.14 -15.79 2.42
C THR A 162 -9.75 -16.26 2.05
N LEU A 163 -9.18 -17.19 2.84
CA LEU A 163 -7.94 -17.87 2.49
C LEU A 163 -8.17 -18.79 1.29
N MET A 164 -7.21 -18.83 0.38
CA MET A 164 -7.27 -19.63 -0.83
C MET A 164 -6.01 -20.47 -0.99
N ASN A 165 -6.19 -21.76 -1.33
CA ASN A 165 -5.09 -22.59 -1.82
C ASN A 165 -4.68 -22.14 -3.24
N PRO A 166 -3.55 -22.61 -3.80
CA PRO A 166 -3.06 -22.15 -5.10
C PRO A 166 -4.05 -22.38 -6.25
N LYS A 167 -4.83 -23.45 -6.24
CA LYS A 167 -5.83 -23.76 -7.27
C LYS A 167 -7.04 -22.82 -7.19
N GLU A 168 -7.54 -22.57 -5.99
CA GLU A 168 -8.64 -21.63 -5.75
C GLU A 168 -8.24 -20.21 -6.11
N PHE A 169 -7.04 -19.80 -5.67
CA PHE A 169 -6.51 -18.48 -5.99
C PHE A 169 -6.32 -18.29 -7.51
N LYS A 170 -5.73 -19.27 -8.21
CA LYS A 170 -5.59 -19.21 -9.68
C LYS A 170 -6.96 -19.07 -10.35
N THR A 171 -7.98 -19.79 -9.87
CA THR A 171 -9.35 -19.70 -10.39
C THR A 171 -9.95 -18.31 -10.14
N TRP A 172 -9.77 -17.73 -8.95
CA TRP A 172 -10.21 -16.38 -8.64
C TRP A 172 -9.46 -15.33 -9.48
N HIS A 173 -8.15 -15.39 -9.47
CA HIS A 173 -7.27 -14.44 -10.16
C HIS A 173 -7.59 -14.32 -11.66
N ASN A 174 -7.77 -15.47 -12.33
CA ASN A 174 -8.06 -15.54 -13.77
C ASN A 174 -9.54 -15.37 -14.13
N SER A 175 -10.43 -15.23 -13.15
CA SER A 175 -11.84 -15.06 -13.44
C SER A 175 -12.13 -13.67 -14.02
N GLN A 176 -13.11 -13.60 -14.90
CA GLN A 176 -13.68 -12.32 -15.32
C GLN A 176 -14.31 -11.61 -14.11
N LYS A 177 -14.03 -10.32 -13.96
CA LYS A 177 -14.48 -9.53 -12.81
C LYS A 177 -15.33 -8.35 -13.24
N VAL A 178 -16.17 -7.92 -12.31
CA VAL A 178 -16.90 -6.66 -12.35
C VAL A 178 -16.26 -5.71 -11.34
N ILE A 179 -16.02 -4.45 -11.71
CA ILE A 179 -15.57 -3.37 -10.83
C ILE A 179 -16.74 -2.43 -10.52
N TYR A 180 -16.89 -2.08 -9.24
CA TYR A 180 -17.88 -1.14 -8.79
C TYR A 180 -17.41 0.30 -8.95
N THR A 181 -18.21 1.18 -9.58
CA THR A 181 -17.78 2.53 -10.03
C THR A 181 -18.47 3.69 -9.32
N LYS A 182 -19.35 3.41 -8.33
CA LYS A 182 -20.02 4.45 -7.53
C LYS A 182 -19.41 4.53 -6.12
N PRO A 183 -19.52 5.66 -5.42
CA PRO A 183 -18.97 5.79 -4.07
C PRO A 183 -19.46 4.70 -3.11
N SER A 184 -20.75 4.36 -3.16
CA SER A 184 -21.34 3.29 -2.34
C SER A 184 -22.59 2.72 -2.98
N GLY A 185 -22.92 1.48 -2.64
CA GLY A 185 -24.13 0.80 -3.09
C GLY A 185 -24.33 -0.53 -2.39
N TYR A 186 -25.09 -1.40 -3.03
CA TYR A 186 -25.49 -2.68 -2.46
C TYR A 186 -25.43 -3.82 -3.49
N ILE A 187 -25.22 -5.01 -2.97
CA ILE A 187 -25.36 -6.27 -3.68
C ILE A 187 -26.68 -6.89 -3.23
N TYR A 188 -27.49 -7.31 -4.20
CA TYR A 188 -28.84 -7.77 -3.99
C TYR A 188 -28.95 -9.29 -4.08
N GLU A 189 -29.88 -9.89 -3.33
CA GLU A 189 -30.17 -11.31 -3.41
C GLU A 189 -30.96 -11.65 -4.69
N TYR A 190 -31.84 -10.72 -5.11
CA TYR A 190 -32.72 -10.86 -6.28
C TYR A 190 -32.59 -9.65 -7.20
N MET A 191 -32.91 -9.84 -8.50
CA MET A 191 -32.87 -8.79 -9.52
C MET A 191 -34.06 -7.81 -9.44
N SER A 192 -35.14 -8.22 -8.82
CA SER A 192 -36.41 -7.51 -8.89
C SER A 192 -36.64 -6.50 -7.79
N ASP A 193 -35.84 -6.49 -6.73
CA ASP A 193 -36.26 -5.75 -5.57
C ASP A 193 -35.09 -5.19 -4.73
N GLU A 194 -35.13 -3.91 -4.47
CA GLU A 194 -34.18 -3.18 -3.64
C GLU A 194 -34.26 -3.56 -2.15
N LEU A 195 -35.21 -4.38 -1.75
CA LEU A 195 -35.46 -4.76 -0.37
C LEU A 195 -34.45 -5.80 0.15
N TYR A 196 -33.96 -6.70 -0.71
CA TYR A 196 -33.13 -7.83 -0.28
C TYR A 196 -31.64 -7.59 -0.56
N LYS A 197 -30.99 -6.83 0.32
CA LYS A 197 -29.56 -6.54 0.29
C LYS A 197 -28.79 -7.62 1.04
N ILE A 198 -27.82 -8.26 0.40
CA ILE A 198 -26.94 -9.25 1.04
C ILE A 198 -25.59 -8.69 1.44
N GLY A 199 -25.26 -7.50 0.97
CA GLY A 199 -24.03 -6.80 1.32
C GLY A 199 -23.99 -5.39 0.76
N ASP A 200 -23.15 -4.57 1.33
CA ASP A 200 -22.79 -3.28 0.76
C ASP A 200 -21.53 -3.40 -0.10
N ILE A 201 -21.29 -2.41 -0.96
CA ILE A 201 -20.14 -2.34 -1.85
C ILE A 201 -19.69 -0.89 -2.00
N VAL A 202 -18.40 -0.69 -2.25
CA VAL A 202 -17.78 0.64 -2.37
C VAL A 202 -16.97 0.77 -3.64
N LEU A 203 -16.66 2.00 -4.03
CA LEU A 203 -15.87 2.36 -5.20
C LEU A 203 -14.57 1.56 -5.28
N GLY A 204 -14.29 0.96 -6.44
CA GLY A 204 -13.10 0.16 -6.71
C GLY A 204 -13.17 -1.31 -6.27
N ALA A 205 -14.25 -1.73 -5.58
CA ALA A 205 -14.46 -3.13 -5.20
C ALA A 205 -14.67 -4.01 -6.44
N GLN A 206 -14.20 -5.27 -6.36
CA GLN A 206 -14.27 -6.21 -7.48
C GLN A 206 -14.92 -7.53 -7.06
N LEU A 207 -15.75 -8.09 -7.93
CA LEU A 207 -16.36 -9.40 -7.75
C LEU A 207 -16.23 -10.23 -9.01
N LYS A 208 -16.19 -11.56 -8.85
CA LYS A 208 -16.18 -12.49 -9.96
C LYS A 208 -17.53 -12.44 -10.70
N LEU A 209 -17.50 -12.23 -12.01
CA LEU A 209 -18.68 -12.37 -12.86
C LEU A 209 -19.07 -13.85 -12.98
N ILE A 210 -20.33 -14.15 -12.77
CA ILE A 210 -20.95 -15.45 -13.07
C ILE A 210 -21.70 -15.38 -14.39
N GLU A 211 -22.58 -14.36 -14.53
CA GLU A 211 -23.52 -14.26 -15.65
C GLU A 211 -23.91 -12.79 -15.90
N ASP A 212 -24.17 -12.47 -17.15
CA ASP A 212 -24.73 -11.20 -17.59
C ASP A 212 -26.26 -11.36 -17.76
N VAL A 213 -27.05 -10.72 -16.87
CA VAL A 213 -28.50 -10.94 -16.79
C VAL A 213 -29.24 -9.61 -16.85
N GLY A 214 -29.73 -9.25 -18.03
CA GLY A 214 -30.55 -8.05 -18.23
C GLY A 214 -29.87 -6.77 -17.76
N ALA A 215 -30.44 -6.08 -16.77
CA ALA A 215 -29.91 -4.87 -16.17
C ALA A 215 -28.88 -5.14 -15.04
N PHE A 216 -28.55 -6.40 -14.77
CA PHE A 216 -27.68 -6.82 -13.66
C PHE A 216 -26.54 -7.71 -14.15
N TYR A 217 -25.50 -7.76 -13.34
CA TYR A 217 -24.49 -8.82 -13.34
C TYR A 217 -24.74 -9.73 -12.14
N LYS A 218 -24.84 -11.05 -12.37
CA LYS A 218 -24.74 -12.04 -11.31
C LYS A 218 -23.29 -12.24 -10.96
N VAL A 219 -22.95 -12.10 -9.69
CA VAL A 219 -21.57 -12.09 -9.20
C VAL A 219 -21.36 -13.09 -8.06
N SER A 220 -20.10 -13.50 -7.87
CA SER A 220 -19.68 -14.33 -6.73
C SER A 220 -18.66 -13.58 -5.89
N TYR A 221 -18.85 -13.66 -4.58
CA TYR A 221 -17.86 -13.31 -3.57
C TYR A 221 -16.71 -14.34 -3.53
N PRO A 222 -15.56 -13.99 -2.91
CA PRO A 222 -14.47 -14.94 -2.69
C PRO A 222 -14.89 -16.18 -1.89
N ASP A 223 -15.82 -16.04 -0.95
CA ASP A 223 -16.37 -17.10 -0.10
C ASP A 223 -17.54 -17.87 -0.73
N LYS A 224 -17.76 -17.68 -2.04
CA LYS A 224 -18.78 -18.34 -2.87
C LYS A 224 -20.22 -17.89 -2.66
N ARG A 225 -20.49 -16.93 -1.77
CA ARG A 225 -21.81 -16.24 -1.78
C ARG A 225 -22.04 -15.63 -3.16
N THR A 226 -23.27 -15.55 -3.59
CA THR A 226 -23.65 -14.97 -4.90
C THR A 226 -24.68 -13.87 -4.71
N GLY A 227 -24.71 -12.92 -5.64
CA GLY A 227 -25.71 -11.84 -5.66
C GLY A 227 -25.71 -11.11 -6.98
N TYR A 228 -26.45 -10.01 -7.04
CA TYR A 228 -26.66 -9.23 -8.24
C TYR A 228 -26.20 -7.78 -8.05
N LEU A 229 -25.49 -7.23 -9.04
CA LEU A 229 -25.08 -5.83 -9.14
C LEU A 229 -25.79 -5.16 -10.31
N LYS A 230 -26.27 -3.93 -10.11
CA LYS A 230 -26.83 -3.12 -11.20
C LYS A 230 -25.72 -2.73 -12.18
N LYS A 231 -25.92 -2.98 -13.47
CA LYS A 231 -24.97 -2.58 -14.53
C LYS A 231 -24.73 -1.07 -14.61
N SER A 232 -25.73 -0.26 -14.20
CA SER A 232 -25.59 1.20 -14.12
C SER A 232 -24.59 1.68 -13.05
N GLU A 233 -24.16 0.80 -12.14
CA GLU A 233 -23.29 1.13 -11.02
C GLU A 233 -21.91 0.45 -11.12
N CYS A 234 -21.70 -0.40 -12.12
CA CYS A 234 -20.48 -1.18 -12.25
C CYS A 234 -20.13 -1.46 -13.73
N GLU A 235 -18.92 -1.94 -13.97
CA GLU A 235 -18.43 -2.27 -15.30
C GLU A 235 -17.69 -3.62 -15.28
N LEU A 236 -17.58 -4.28 -16.43
CA LEU A 236 -16.64 -5.38 -16.60
C LEU A 236 -15.23 -4.84 -16.43
N TYR A 237 -14.43 -5.42 -15.51
CA TYR A 237 -13.10 -4.92 -15.18
C TYR A 237 -12.17 -4.83 -16.42
N GLY A 238 -12.18 -5.85 -17.28
CA GLY A 238 -11.40 -5.84 -18.52
C GLY A 238 -11.78 -4.69 -19.46
N SER A 239 -13.07 -4.38 -19.58
CA SER A 239 -13.56 -3.26 -20.40
C SER A 239 -13.18 -1.92 -19.76
N TRP A 240 -13.36 -1.79 -18.45
CA TRP A 240 -13.02 -0.60 -17.69
C TRP A 240 -11.52 -0.26 -17.83
N ILE A 241 -10.62 -1.21 -17.57
CA ILE A 241 -9.18 -0.97 -17.62
C ILE A 241 -8.67 -0.67 -19.03
N ASN A 242 -9.24 -1.34 -20.05
CA ASN A 242 -8.81 -1.13 -21.44
C ASN A 242 -9.19 0.26 -21.97
N LYS A 243 -10.40 0.77 -21.63
CA LYS A 243 -10.85 2.10 -22.04
C LYS A 243 -10.34 3.23 -21.15
N LEU A 244 -9.72 2.91 -20.01
CA LEU A 244 -9.26 3.89 -19.06
C LEU A 244 -8.17 4.77 -19.70
N ASP A 245 -8.38 6.08 -19.64
CA ASP A 245 -7.45 7.12 -20.05
C ASP A 245 -7.09 7.99 -18.83
N PRO A 246 -6.02 7.64 -18.10
CA PRO A 246 -5.64 8.35 -16.89
C PRO A 246 -5.35 9.81 -17.20
N SER A 247 -6.01 10.71 -16.50
CA SER A 247 -5.87 12.15 -16.76
C SER A 247 -6.19 12.99 -15.52
N GLY A 248 -5.69 14.20 -15.46
CA GLY A 248 -6.04 15.15 -14.40
C GLY A 248 -7.55 15.41 -14.30
N THR A 249 -8.26 15.37 -15.43
CA THR A 249 -9.72 15.51 -15.45
C THR A 249 -10.44 14.33 -14.81
N LEU A 250 -9.97 13.13 -15.07
CA LEU A 250 -10.52 11.92 -14.44
C LEU A 250 -10.18 11.86 -12.93
N VAL A 251 -8.97 12.33 -12.55
CA VAL A 251 -8.59 12.51 -11.13
C VAL A 251 -9.54 13.48 -10.43
N GLU A 252 -9.81 14.65 -11.04
CA GLU A 252 -10.75 15.64 -10.50
C GLU A 252 -12.17 15.08 -10.36
N LEU A 253 -12.65 14.31 -11.36
CA LEU A 253 -13.97 13.69 -11.35
C LEU A 253 -14.14 12.81 -10.11
N TYR A 254 -13.27 11.82 -9.93
CA TYR A 254 -13.35 10.90 -8.79
C TYR A 254 -13.07 11.60 -7.44
N ALA A 255 -12.22 12.60 -7.42
CA ALA A 255 -11.99 13.40 -6.22
C ALA A 255 -13.26 14.14 -5.78
N LYS A 256 -14.00 14.71 -6.74
CA LYS A 256 -15.28 15.40 -6.48
C LYS A 256 -16.41 14.44 -6.11
N ASP A 257 -16.47 13.25 -6.68
CA ASP A 257 -17.46 12.23 -6.33
C ASP A 257 -17.34 11.78 -4.86
N LEU A 258 -16.16 11.96 -4.25
CA LEU A 258 -15.90 11.64 -2.85
C LEU A 258 -16.09 12.83 -1.90
N MET A 259 -16.53 14.01 -2.39
CA MET A 259 -16.75 15.19 -1.55
C MET A 259 -17.68 14.90 -0.38
N GLY A 260 -17.30 15.40 0.82
CA GLY A 260 -18.06 15.21 2.04
C GLY A 260 -17.79 13.89 2.76
N SER A 261 -17.10 12.91 2.15
CA SER A 261 -16.71 11.66 2.83
C SER A 261 -15.98 11.96 4.13
N PRO A 262 -16.33 11.31 5.27
CA PRO A 262 -15.74 11.62 6.57
C PRO A 262 -14.26 11.23 6.63
N TYR A 263 -13.50 11.99 7.43
CA TYR A 263 -12.12 11.63 7.74
C TYR A 263 -12.08 10.40 8.66
N LEU A 264 -11.32 9.39 8.27
CA LEU A 264 -11.03 8.23 9.09
C LEU A 264 -9.53 7.95 9.01
N TRP A 265 -8.83 8.09 10.14
CA TRP A 265 -7.41 7.72 10.22
C TRP A 265 -7.20 6.24 9.81
N GLY A 266 -6.30 5.99 8.85
CA GLY A 266 -6.08 4.66 8.29
C GLY A 266 -7.10 4.24 7.22
N GLY A 267 -8.15 5.01 6.98
CA GLY A 267 -9.19 4.70 6.00
C GLY A 267 -8.75 4.90 4.55
N THR A 268 -9.22 4.02 3.65
CA THR A 268 -8.98 4.08 2.19
C THR A 268 -10.22 3.71 1.40
N SER A 269 -11.39 4.05 1.89
CA SER A 269 -12.66 3.77 1.21
C SER A 269 -13.64 4.93 1.32
N SER A 270 -14.66 4.97 0.48
CA SER A 270 -15.73 5.97 0.53
C SER A 270 -16.51 6.01 1.85
N LYS A 271 -16.37 4.99 2.71
CA LYS A 271 -16.94 4.99 4.07
C LYS A 271 -16.21 5.91 5.05
N GLY A 272 -14.98 6.26 4.74
CA GLY A 272 -14.11 7.15 5.48
C GLY A 272 -12.67 6.97 5.04
N MET A 273 -11.95 8.09 4.89
CA MET A 273 -10.59 8.07 4.38
C MET A 273 -9.74 9.17 5.01
N ASP A 274 -8.46 8.88 5.26
CA ASP A 274 -7.49 9.91 5.58
C ASP A 274 -6.97 10.60 4.31
N CYS A 275 -6.03 11.53 4.45
CA CYS A 275 -5.55 12.32 3.32
C CYS A 275 -4.89 11.46 2.23
N SER A 276 -4.03 10.54 2.59
CA SER A 276 -3.34 9.65 1.64
C SER A 276 -4.22 8.49 1.17
N GLY A 277 -5.17 8.04 1.98
CA GLY A 277 -6.20 7.08 1.56
C GLY A 277 -7.16 7.67 0.52
N PHE A 278 -7.48 8.95 0.64
CA PHE A 278 -8.25 9.69 -0.38
C PHE A 278 -7.50 9.72 -1.72
N THR A 279 -6.25 10.16 -1.74
CA THR A 279 -5.46 10.17 -2.97
C THR A 279 -5.30 8.78 -3.57
N LYS A 280 -5.06 7.76 -2.72
CA LYS A 280 -4.96 6.36 -3.13
C LYS A 280 -6.25 5.86 -3.80
N THR A 281 -7.43 6.16 -3.24
CA THR A 281 -8.72 5.78 -3.81
C THR A 281 -8.97 6.45 -5.16
N VAL A 282 -8.67 7.75 -5.27
CA VAL A 282 -8.82 8.50 -6.52
C VAL A 282 -7.89 7.96 -7.61
N TYR A 283 -6.63 7.69 -7.27
CA TYR A 283 -5.66 7.16 -8.23
C TYR A 283 -5.95 5.70 -8.62
N LEU A 284 -6.53 4.87 -7.72
CA LEU A 284 -7.01 3.54 -8.08
C LEU A 284 -8.02 3.60 -9.22
N MET A 285 -8.95 4.54 -9.18
CA MET A 285 -9.95 4.73 -10.24
C MET A 285 -9.37 5.37 -11.51
N ASN A 286 -8.14 5.85 -11.44
CA ASN A 286 -7.33 6.26 -12.59
C ASN A 286 -6.35 5.15 -13.05
N GLY A 287 -6.49 3.92 -12.52
CA GLY A 287 -5.67 2.78 -12.93
C GLY A 287 -4.29 2.72 -12.29
N TYR A 288 -4.07 3.41 -11.17
CA TYR A 288 -2.81 3.36 -10.45
C TYR A 288 -2.99 2.85 -9.02
N ILE A 289 -2.18 1.88 -8.61
CA ILE A 289 -1.97 1.59 -7.20
C ILE A 289 -0.77 2.41 -6.74
N ILE A 290 -1.00 3.30 -5.77
CA ILE A 290 0.01 4.20 -5.23
C ILE A 290 0.31 3.85 -3.77
N PRO A 291 1.46 4.29 -3.19
CA PRO A 291 1.81 4.01 -1.81
C PRO A 291 0.74 4.47 -0.81
N ARG A 292 0.67 3.80 0.34
CA ARG A 292 -0.37 4.04 1.34
C ARG A 292 -0.24 5.39 2.04
N ASP A 293 0.93 5.73 2.52
CA ASP A 293 1.11 6.89 3.40
C ASP A 293 1.63 8.11 2.66
N ALA A 294 1.22 9.30 3.05
CA ALA A 294 1.67 10.56 2.44
C ALA A 294 3.21 10.69 2.43
N SER A 295 3.88 10.18 3.49
CA SER A 295 5.33 10.15 3.57
C SER A 295 6.01 9.17 2.60
N GLN A 296 5.29 8.19 2.07
CA GLN A 296 5.73 7.33 0.98
C GLN A 296 5.35 7.94 -0.38
N GLN A 297 4.15 8.52 -0.47
CA GLN A 297 3.66 9.14 -1.69
C GLN A 297 4.58 10.28 -2.18
N ILE A 298 5.14 11.10 -1.29
CA ILE A 298 6.09 12.14 -1.69
C ILE A 298 7.38 11.60 -2.32
N MET A 299 7.70 10.32 -2.07
CA MET A 299 8.90 9.67 -2.62
C MET A 299 8.67 9.06 -4.00
N ALA A 300 7.41 8.97 -4.46
CA ALA A 300 7.01 8.41 -5.74
C ALA A 300 6.80 9.50 -6.79
N GLY A 301 6.89 9.10 -8.08
CA GLY A 301 6.64 9.97 -9.21
C GLY A 301 7.70 11.05 -9.43
N LYS A 302 7.37 12.01 -10.29
CA LYS A 302 8.27 13.09 -10.68
C LYS A 302 8.11 14.30 -9.75
N ASP A 303 9.21 14.80 -9.21
CA ASP A 303 9.27 16.10 -8.52
C ASP A 303 9.07 17.24 -9.53
N ILE A 304 8.00 18.00 -9.37
CA ILE A 304 7.62 19.07 -10.32
C ILE A 304 7.73 20.46 -9.74
N ASP A 305 7.89 20.59 -8.42
CA ASP A 305 7.99 21.87 -7.75
C ASP A 305 9.13 21.90 -6.70
N PRO A 306 10.38 21.68 -7.13
CA PRO A 306 11.53 21.60 -6.22
C PRO A 306 11.85 22.91 -5.49
N LYS A 307 11.36 24.05 -5.99
CA LYS A 307 11.53 25.36 -5.34
C LYS A 307 10.45 25.67 -4.32
N ILE A 308 9.39 24.83 -4.25
CA ILE A 308 8.27 25.00 -3.30
C ILE A 308 7.52 26.34 -3.51
N GLU A 309 7.27 26.68 -4.77
CA GLU A 309 6.67 27.95 -5.20
C GLU A 309 5.27 27.80 -5.79
N PHE A 310 4.67 26.59 -5.75
CA PHE A 310 3.42 26.21 -6.42
C PHE A 310 3.50 26.37 -7.95
N SER A 311 4.71 26.28 -8.50
CA SER A 311 4.96 26.40 -9.93
C SER A 311 4.88 25.02 -10.63
N ASN A 312 4.56 25.06 -11.94
CA ASN A 312 4.50 23.87 -12.81
C ASN A 312 3.48 22.78 -12.41
N LEU A 313 2.55 23.09 -11.51
CA LEU A 313 1.52 22.15 -11.11
C LEU A 313 0.46 22.02 -12.22
N GLU A 314 0.13 20.78 -12.55
CA GLU A 314 -0.96 20.43 -13.46
C GLU A 314 -2.08 19.73 -12.71
N LYS A 315 -3.27 19.75 -13.27
CA LYS A 315 -4.45 19.07 -12.71
C LYS A 315 -4.14 17.61 -12.42
N GLY A 316 -4.42 17.18 -11.20
CA GLY A 316 -4.16 15.81 -10.73
C GLY A 316 -2.87 15.68 -9.92
N ASP A 317 -1.94 16.62 -9.97
CA ASP A 317 -0.71 16.54 -9.18
C ASP A 317 -0.98 16.48 -7.67
N LEU A 318 -0.16 15.71 -6.95
CA LEU A 318 -0.24 15.61 -5.51
C LEU A 318 0.58 16.70 -4.83
N MET A 319 -0.07 17.41 -3.91
CA MET A 319 0.54 18.44 -3.07
C MET A 319 0.81 17.91 -1.68
N PHE A 320 2.02 18.10 -1.17
CA PHE A 320 2.43 17.58 0.15
C PHE A 320 2.64 18.71 1.14
N PHE A 321 2.24 18.43 2.39
CA PHE A 321 2.29 19.41 3.48
C PHE A 321 2.86 18.78 4.74
N GLY A 322 3.54 19.59 5.57
CA GLY A 322 4.12 19.09 6.78
C GLY A 322 5.12 20.05 7.43
N THR A 323 6.14 19.51 8.07
CA THR A 323 7.20 20.30 8.68
C THR A 323 8.42 20.30 7.75
N LYS A 324 8.93 21.47 7.41
CA LYS A 324 10.15 21.64 6.61
C LYS A 324 11.36 21.14 7.40
N ALA A 325 12.38 20.67 6.68
CA ALA A 325 13.67 20.35 7.28
C ALA A 325 14.30 21.62 7.88
N THR A 326 15.04 21.44 8.96
CA THR A 326 15.94 22.44 9.55
C THR A 326 17.33 21.81 9.71
N ASP A 327 18.31 22.56 10.16
CA ASP A 327 19.67 22.04 10.42
C ASP A 327 19.67 20.85 11.40
N SER A 328 18.68 20.78 12.30
CA SER A 328 18.58 19.76 13.35
C SER A 328 17.46 18.74 13.14
N THR A 329 16.52 18.98 12.22
CA THR A 329 15.35 18.11 12.03
C THR A 329 15.14 17.76 10.56
N ARG A 330 14.76 16.50 10.29
CA ARG A 330 14.40 16.04 8.95
C ARG A 330 12.98 16.54 8.59
N GLN A 331 12.76 16.73 7.29
CA GLN A 331 11.41 16.97 6.75
C GLN A 331 10.43 15.88 7.19
N ARG A 332 9.24 16.29 7.62
CA ARG A 332 8.16 15.37 7.98
C ARG A 332 6.89 15.70 7.19
N VAL A 333 6.51 14.80 6.30
CA VAL A 333 5.24 14.89 5.57
C VAL A 333 4.12 14.38 6.48
N THR A 334 3.06 15.17 6.61
CA THR A 334 1.91 14.83 7.47
C THR A 334 0.57 14.93 6.76
N HIS A 335 0.54 15.45 5.53
CA HIS A 335 -0.70 15.64 4.78
C HIS A 335 -0.43 15.67 3.27
N VAL A 336 -1.47 15.36 2.49
CA VAL A 336 -1.48 15.37 1.03
C VAL A 336 -2.85 15.80 0.51
N GLY A 337 -2.86 16.48 -0.63
CA GLY A 337 -4.06 16.84 -1.39
C GLY A 337 -3.82 16.71 -2.90
N ILE A 338 -4.86 16.91 -3.68
CA ILE A 338 -4.87 16.85 -5.15
C ILE A 338 -5.10 18.23 -5.73
N TRP A 339 -4.18 18.71 -6.55
CA TRP A 339 -4.28 19.97 -7.25
C TRP A 339 -5.30 19.91 -8.37
N LEU A 340 -6.13 20.97 -8.53
CA LEU A 340 -7.19 21.03 -9.54
C LEU A 340 -6.82 21.78 -10.82
N GLY A 341 -5.64 22.38 -10.88
CA GLY A 341 -5.15 23.04 -12.10
C GLY A 341 -5.99 24.22 -12.56
N ASN A 342 -6.55 25.00 -11.64
CA ASN A 342 -7.35 26.19 -11.96
C ASN A 342 -6.72 27.48 -11.42
N ASP A 343 -7.10 28.61 -12.01
CA ASP A 343 -6.57 29.94 -11.67
C ASP A 343 -6.95 30.40 -10.24
N ARG A 344 -7.87 29.68 -9.58
CA ARG A 344 -8.27 29.95 -8.20
C ARG A 344 -7.35 29.31 -7.16
N GLY A 345 -6.34 28.57 -7.62
CA GLY A 345 -5.38 27.92 -6.75
C GLY A 345 -6.02 26.82 -5.85
N GLU A 346 -6.97 26.07 -6.38
CA GLU A 346 -7.77 25.12 -5.61
C GLU A 346 -7.17 23.72 -5.62
N PHE A 347 -7.37 23.03 -4.51
CA PHE A 347 -7.05 21.60 -4.34
C PHE A 347 -8.15 20.91 -3.52
N ILE A 348 -8.22 19.58 -3.63
CA ILE A 348 -9.12 18.75 -2.80
C ILE A 348 -8.27 17.89 -1.87
N HIS A 349 -8.68 17.80 -0.61
CA HIS A 349 -8.02 16.97 0.38
C HIS A 349 -9.00 16.37 1.40
N SER A 350 -8.61 15.30 2.08
CA SER A 350 -9.35 14.80 3.24
C SER A 350 -8.76 15.37 4.54
N ALA A 351 -9.52 16.27 5.17
CA ALA A 351 -9.20 16.90 6.46
C ALA A 351 -10.52 17.18 7.20
N SER A 352 -10.82 16.41 8.24
CA SER A 352 -12.15 16.21 8.87
C SER A 352 -13.20 15.57 7.95
N ARG A 353 -13.19 15.89 6.69
CA ARG A 353 -13.91 15.28 5.57
C ARG A 353 -13.18 15.61 4.27
N VAL A 354 -13.56 14.98 3.17
CA VAL A 354 -13.11 15.40 1.85
C VAL A 354 -13.73 16.78 1.52
N LYS A 355 -12.88 17.75 1.24
CA LYS A 355 -13.29 19.15 1.03
C LYS A 355 -12.33 19.89 0.12
N MET A 356 -12.79 21.06 -0.35
CA MET A 356 -11.95 22.02 -1.06
C MET A 356 -10.98 22.73 -0.11
N GLY A 357 -9.79 23.03 -0.60
CA GLY A 357 -8.82 23.96 -0.09
C GLY A 357 -8.34 24.89 -1.21
N SER A 358 -7.65 25.97 -0.88
CA SER A 358 -7.02 26.86 -1.85
C SER A 358 -5.76 27.50 -1.28
N ILE A 359 -4.77 27.72 -2.12
CA ILE A 359 -3.57 28.50 -1.79
C ILE A 359 -3.79 30.00 -1.99
N ASN A 360 -4.88 30.42 -2.65
CA ASN A 360 -5.20 31.82 -2.95
C ASN A 360 -5.87 32.46 -1.72
N PRO A 361 -5.27 33.53 -1.13
CA PRO A 361 -5.83 34.24 0.02
C PRO A 361 -7.22 34.84 -0.21
N ASN A 362 -7.59 35.09 -1.46
CA ASN A 362 -8.88 35.67 -1.83
C ASN A 362 -9.97 34.58 -2.06
N SER A 363 -9.62 33.32 -2.01
CA SER A 363 -10.57 32.22 -2.16
C SER A 363 -11.37 32.00 -0.88
N PRO A 364 -12.69 31.69 -0.97
CA PRO A 364 -13.48 31.27 0.20
C PRO A 364 -12.98 29.93 0.79
N TYR A 365 -12.14 29.19 0.07
CA TYR A 365 -11.52 27.93 0.48
C TYR A 365 -10.07 28.09 0.93
N TYR A 366 -9.59 29.33 1.16
CA TYR A 366 -8.19 29.56 1.54
C TYR A 366 -7.77 28.74 2.75
N ASP A 367 -6.78 27.89 2.54
CA ASP A 367 -6.18 27.05 3.59
C ASP A 367 -4.79 27.58 3.95
N LYS A 368 -4.76 28.66 4.75
CA LYS A 368 -3.53 29.29 5.22
C LYS A 368 -2.59 28.28 5.90
N GLY A 369 -3.17 27.34 6.67
CA GLY A 369 -2.40 26.35 7.41
C GLY A 369 -1.60 25.43 6.49
N ASN A 370 -2.24 24.87 5.47
CA ASN A 370 -1.56 24.04 4.49
C ASN A 370 -0.65 24.84 3.56
N THR A 371 -1.07 26.04 3.10
CA THR A 371 -0.24 26.89 2.26
C THR A 371 1.11 27.18 2.92
N ASN A 372 1.14 27.53 4.21
CA ASN A 372 2.37 27.86 4.93
C ASN A 372 3.31 26.65 5.16
N ARG A 373 2.77 25.44 5.17
CA ARG A 373 3.53 24.20 5.42
C ARG A 373 3.69 23.32 4.18
N TYR A 374 3.54 23.90 2.99
CA TYR A 374 3.76 23.22 1.73
C TYR A 374 5.21 22.74 1.58
N LEU A 375 5.39 21.50 1.07
CA LEU A 375 6.67 20.80 0.96
C LEU A 375 7.05 20.45 -0.48
N GLY A 376 6.21 20.76 -1.46
CA GLY A 376 6.40 20.41 -2.86
C GLY A 376 5.29 19.51 -3.39
N SER A 377 5.38 19.18 -4.67
CA SER A 377 4.38 18.40 -5.40
C SER A 377 4.98 17.29 -6.24
N ARG A 378 4.19 16.25 -6.49
CA ARG A 378 4.56 15.09 -7.31
C ARG A 378 3.54 14.86 -8.41
N ARG A 379 4.02 14.54 -9.61
CA ARG A 379 3.20 14.07 -10.74
C ARG A 379 3.35 12.58 -10.86
N TYR A 380 2.20 11.87 -10.95
CA TYR A 380 2.15 10.42 -11.11
C TYR A 380 1.67 10.02 -12.50
N LEU A 381 0.78 10.82 -13.10
CA LEU A 381 0.27 10.55 -14.43
C LEU A 381 1.42 10.51 -15.43
N ASP A 382 1.44 9.47 -16.27
CA ASP A 382 2.45 9.20 -17.30
C ASP A 382 3.90 9.04 -16.78
N GLN A 383 4.05 8.76 -15.47
CA GLN A 383 5.37 8.51 -14.90
C GLN A 383 5.64 7.02 -14.73
N LYS A 384 6.86 6.59 -15.11
CA LYS A 384 7.39 5.25 -14.82
C LYS A 384 8.16 5.32 -13.51
N ASP A 385 7.59 4.76 -12.45
CA ASP A 385 8.21 4.69 -11.13
C ASP A 385 7.90 3.31 -10.52
N LYS A 386 8.89 2.68 -9.91
CA LYS A 386 8.74 1.38 -9.25
C LYS A 386 7.76 1.36 -8.07
N MET A 387 7.45 2.53 -7.51
CA MET A 387 6.48 2.69 -6.43
C MET A 387 5.04 2.91 -6.95
N LEU A 388 4.86 3.09 -8.25
CA LEU A 388 3.58 3.27 -8.91
C LEU A 388 3.27 2.04 -9.77
N ILE A 389 2.17 1.36 -9.47
CA ILE A 389 1.75 0.20 -10.25
C ILE A 389 0.67 0.66 -11.22
N ASN A 390 0.96 0.58 -12.52
CA ASN A 390 0.00 0.88 -13.58
C ASN A 390 -0.81 -0.40 -13.91
N LEU A 391 -2.08 -0.42 -13.51
CA LEU A 391 -2.96 -1.58 -13.69
C LEU A 391 -3.20 -1.93 -15.16
N LYS A 392 -3.12 -0.96 -16.07
CA LYS A 392 -3.27 -1.21 -17.52
C LYS A 392 -2.07 -1.96 -18.08
N GLU A 393 -0.86 -1.62 -17.63
CA GLU A 393 0.37 -2.31 -18.02
C GLU A 393 0.39 -3.74 -17.43
N GLU A 394 0.04 -3.91 -16.15
CA GLU A 394 -0.08 -5.24 -15.54
C GLU A 394 -1.11 -6.13 -16.22
N ASN A 395 -2.27 -5.57 -16.61
CA ASN A 395 -3.30 -6.32 -17.33
C ASN A 395 -2.81 -6.77 -18.72
N ALA A 396 -2.08 -5.91 -19.44
CA ALA A 396 -1.49 -6.25 -20.73
C ALA A 396 -0.45 -7.38 -20.59
N GLU A 397 0.40 -7.34 -19.57
CA GLU A 397 1.37 -8.42 -19.31
C GLU A 397 0.71 -9.77 -18.96
N LYS A 398 -0.43 -9.76 -18.28
CA LYS A 398 -1.20 -10.98 -18.01
C LYS A 398 -1.72 -11.63 -19.29
N ILE A 399 -2.25 -10.82 -20.22
CA ILE A 399 -2.79 -11.31 -21.49
C ILE A 399 -1.70 -11.96 -22.34
N ILE A 400 -0.46 -11.48 -22.28
CA ILE A 400 0.67 -12.04 -23.06
C ILE A 400 1.18 -13.36 -22.46
N LYS A 401 1.00 -13.58 -21.15
CA LYS A 401 1.50 -14.76 -20.41
C LYS A 401 0.46 -15.91 -20.33
N THR A 402 -0.78 -15.70 -20.78
CA THR A 402 -1.84 -16.73 -20.91
C THR A 402 -1.92 -17.26 -22.31
#